data_2a834ba0cd343b208d31025dec2a28ca
#
_entry.id   2a834ba0cd343b208d31025dec2a28ca
#
_cell.length_a   1.000
_cell.length_b   1.000
_cell.length_c   1.000
_cell.angle_alpha   90.00
_cell.angle_beta   90.00
_cell.angle_gamma   90.00
#
_symmetry.space_group_name_H-M   'P 1'
#
loop_
_entity.id
_entity.type
_entity.pdbx_description
1 polymer ?
#
loop_
_entity_poly.entity_id
_entity_poly.type
_entity_poly.pdbx_seq_one_letter_code
_entity_poly.pdbx_strand_id
1 'polypeptide(L)'
;MKINNLEELETPCLILDKNILEKNCLRARQRCIQLNTILRPHIKTSKSIEIAKIALDQEIGPITVSTLQEAEYFASAGFKDILYAVSIIPRKLTRLNFIQQKYNCLVRLVLD
;
A
#
# COMPACT_ATOMS: atom_id res chain seq x y z
N MET A 1 5.80 -11.95 -16.08
CA MET A 1 6.95 -12.22 -16.97
C MET A 1 8.18 -12.47 -16.10
N LYS A 2 8.83 -13.61 -16.22
CA LYS A 2 10.14 -13.83 -15.59
C LYS A 2 11.18 -13.32 -16.57
N ILE A 3 11.91 -12.29 -16.19
CA ILE A 3 13.04 -11.79 -16.95
C ILE A 3 14.27 -12.52 -16.44
N ASN A 4 14.94 -13.22 -17.33
CA ASN A 4 16.12 -14.00 -17.00
C ASN A 4 17.43 -13.21 -17.21
N ASN A 5 17.37 -12.11 -17.98
CA ASN A 5 18.50 -11.25 -18.24
C ASN A 5 18.07 -9.77 -18.26
N LEU A 6 18.83 -8.91 -17.59
CA LEU A 6 18.58 -7.47 -17.56
C LEU A 6 18.71 -6.82 -18.96
N GLU A 7 19.48 -7.41 -19.85
CA GLU A 7 19.66 -6.94 -21.22
C GLU A 7 18.40 -7.08 -22.10
N GLU A 8 17.44 -7.92 -21.68
CA GLU A 8 16.16 -8.12 -22.38
C GLU A 8 15.10 -7.06 -22.01
N LEU A 9 15.42 -6.16 -21.07
CA LEU A 9 14.49 -5.14 -20.61
C LEU A 9 14.41 -3.97 -21.58
N GLU A 10 13.18 -3.61 -21.94
CA GLU A 10 12.92 -2.33 -22.59
C GLU A 10 13.14 -1.18 -21.61
N THR A 11 13.89 -0.17 -22.03
CA THR A 11 14.18 1.02 -21.21
C THR A 11 13.36 2.23 -21.69
N PRO A 12 12.94 3.12 -20.77
CA PRO A 12 13.20 3.11 -19.31
C PRO A 12 12.33 2.13 -18.56
N CYS A 13 12.88 1.46 -17.54
CA CYS A 13 12.14 0.57 -16.66
C CYS A 13 12.59 0.69 -15.19
N LEU A 14 11.72 0.29 -14.28
CA LEU A 14 12.04 0.20 -12.86
C LEU A 14 12.39 -1.25 -12.52
N ILE A 15 13.48 -1.43 -11.80
CA ILE A 15 13.93 -2.73 -11.31
C ILE A 15 13.79 -2.77 -9.80
N LEU A 16 13.22 -3.87 -9.30
CA LEU A 16 13.10 -4.12 -7.87
C LEU A 16 14.02 -5.28 -7.48
N ASP A 17 14.95 -5.01 -6.56
CA ASP A 17 15.70 -6.07 -5.88
C ASP A 17 14.84 -6.65 -4.75
N LYS A 18 14.34 -7.87 -4.96
CA LYS A 18 13.45 -8.54 -4.02
C LYS A 18 14.14 -8.82 -2.68
N ASN A 19 15.42 -9.20 -2.68
CA ASN A 19 16.14 -9.52 -1.45
C ASN A 19 16.35 -8.27 -0.58
N ILE A 20 16.66 -7.14 -1.20
CA ILE A 20 16.77 -5.85 -0.50
C ILE A 20 15.40 -5.41 0.04
N LEU A 21 14.34 -5.54 -0.75
CA LEU A 21 12.97 -5.26 -0.30
C LEU A 21 12.61 -6.06 0.94
N GLU A 22 12.77 -7.38 0.90
CA GLU A 22 12.41 -8.28 2.00
C GLU A 22 13.20 -7.96 3.28
N LYS A 23 14.51 -7.70 3.18
CA LYS A 23 15.35 -7.26 4.31
C LYS A 23 14.88 -5.95 4.92
N ASN A 24 14.55 -4.96 4.09
CA ASN A 24 14.07 -3.66 4.55
C ASN A 24 12.70 -3.77 5.24
N CYS A 25 11.79 -4.55 4.67
CA CYS A 25 10.47 -4.78 5.27
C CYS A 25 10.57 -5.52 6.60
N LEU A 26 11.41 -6.56 6.68
CA LEU A 26 11.65 -7.30 7.92
C LEU A 26 12.21 -6.38 9.01
N ARG A 27 13.21 -5.55 8.69
CA ARG A 27 13.79 -4.59 9.64
C ARG A 27 12.74 -3.60 10.15
N ALA A 28 11.88 -3.08 9.29
CA ALA A 28 10.81 -2.15 9.68
C ALA A 28 9.81 -2.83 10.62
N ARG A 29 9.36 -4.05 10.31
CA ARG A 29 8.45 -4.81 11.17
C ARG A 29 9.06 -5.10 12.54
N GLN A 30 10.30 -5.58 12.58
CA GLN A 30 11.02 -5.85 13.84
C GLN A 30 11.13 -4.58 14.71
N ARG A 31 11.40 -3.44 14.08
CA ARG A 31 11.46 -2.17 14.81
C ARG A 31 10.12 -1.76 15.39
N CYS A 32 9.04 -1.93 14.65
CA CYS A 32 7.69 -1.68 15.15
C CYS A 32 7.33 -2.58 16.33
N ILE A 33 7.67 -3.87 16.26
CA ILE A 33 7.46 -4.83 17.36
C ILE A 33 8.22 -4.39 18.61
N GLN A 34 9.50 -4.03 18.49
CA GLN A 34 10.33 -3.55 19.61
C GLN A 34 9.75 -2.29 20.27
N LEU A 35 9.11 -1.42 19.48
CA LEU A 35 8.51 -0.18 19.95
C LEU A 35 7.04 -0.34 20.37
N ASN A 36 6.50 -1.56 20.31
CA ASN A 36 5.09 -1.84 20.56
C ASN A 36 4.15 -0.95 19.72
N THR A 37 4.47 -0.79 18.44
CA THR A 37 3.70 0.00 17.46
C THR A 37 3.26 -0.85 16.29
N ILE A 38 2.25 -0.37 15.55
CA ILE A 38 1.74 -1.03 14.35
C ILE A 38 2.39 -0.39 13.11
N LEU A 39 2.92 -1.21 12.22
CA LEU A 39 3.41 -0.75 10.93
C LEU A 39 2.23 -0.46 10.00
N ARG A 40 2.16 0.78 9.50
CA ARG A 40 1.22 1.21 8.44
C ARG A 40 2.04 1.75 7.27
N PRO A 41 2.48 0.91 6.33
CA PRO A 41 3.33 1.36 5.23
C PRO A 41 2.56 2.29 4.28
N HIS A 42 3.25 3.33 3.80
CA HIS A 42 2.75 4.16 2.72
C HIS A 42 3.15 3.56 1.38
N ILE A 43 2.15 3.19 0.57
CA ILE A 43 2.36 2.41 -0.66
C ILE A 43 2.28 3.24 -1.94
N LYS A 44 2.32 4.57 -1.84
CA LYS A 44 2.29 5.48 -3.00
C LYS A 44 3.44 5.28 -3.99
N THR A 45 4.59 4.80 -3.52
CA THR A 45 5.78 4.62 -4.35
C THR A 45 5.74 3.34 -5.16
N SER A 46 5.30 2.25 -4.56
CA SER A 46 5.25 0.93 -5.22
C SER A 46 3.94 0.67 -5.95
N LYS A 47 2.81 1.12 -5.39
CA LYS A 47 1.45 0.91 -5.91
C LYS A 47 1.19 -0.56 -6.31
N SER A 48 1.79 -1.50 -5.58
CA SER A 48 1.73 -2.94 -5.84
C SER A 48 1.18 -3.68 -4.62
N ILE A 49 0.17 -4.53 -4.86
CA ILE A 49 -0.42 -5.40 -3.85
C ILE A 49 0.61 -6.39 -3.33
N GLU A 50 1.45 -6.95 -4.20
CA GLU A 50 2.48 -7.92 -3.85
C GLU A 50 3.52 -7.29 -2.91
N ILE A 51 3.97 -6.07 -3.20
CA ILE A 51 4.92 -5.34 -2.35
C ILE A 51 4.28 -4.98 -1.01
N ALA A 52 3.02 -4.54 -1.00
CA ALA A 52 2.30 -4.25 0.23
C ALA A 52 2.19 -5.49 1.13
N LYS A 53 1.91 -6.66 0.56
CA LYS A 53 1.88 -7.94 1.29
C LYS A 53 3.26 -8.31 1.85
N ILE A 54 4.34 -8.13 1.09
CA ILE A 54 5.71 -8.35 1.60
C ILE A 54 6.00 -7.43 2.78
N ALA A 55 5.61 -6.16 2.70
CA ALA A 55 5.79 -5.20 3.79
C ALA A 55 5.05 -5.62 5.07
N LEU A 56 3.91 -6.29 4.94
CA LEU A 56 3.03 -6.73 6.04
C LEU A 56 3.16 -8.23 6.37
N ASP A 57 4.27 -8.87 5.98
CA ASP A 57 4.53 -10.30 6.24
C ASP A 57 3.53 -11.24 5.58
N GLN A 58 3.16 -10.95 4.33
CA GLN A 58 2.15 -11.66 3.54
C GLN A 58 0.70 -11.52 4.08
N GLU A 59 0.52 -10.66 5.09
CA GLU A 59 -0.80 -10.37 5.67
C GLU A 59 -1.50 -9.24 4.92
N ILE A 60 -2.81 -9.13 5.14
CA ILE A 60 -3.60 -7.96 4.78
C ILE A 60 -3.79 -7.11 6.02
N GLY A 61 -3.08 -6.00 6.10
CA GLY A 61 -3.07 -5.12 7.27
C GLY A 61 -3.31 -3.65 6.91
N PRO A 62 -3.06 -2.74 7.86
CA PRO A 62 -3.27 -1.32 7.65
C PRO A 62 -2.25 -0.73 6.68
N ILE A 63 -2.71 0.09 5.74
CA ILE A 63 -1.88 0.77 4.75
C ILE A 63 -2.23 2.26 4.64
N THR A 64 -1.35 3.02 4.01
CA THR A 64 -1.55 4.43 3.69
C THR A 64 -1.48 4.64 2.18
N VAL A 65 -2.38 5.45 1.64
CA VAL A 65 -2.48 5.81 0.22
C VAL A 65 -2.58 7.31 0.03
N SER A 66 -2.32 7.79 -1.19
CA SER A 66 -2.39 9.21 -1.56
C SER A 66 -3.57 9.56 -2.45
N THR A 67 -4.26 8.59 -3.03
CA THR A 67 -5.41 8.82 -3.93
C THR A 67 -6.56 7.87 -3.63
N LEU A 68 -7.79 8.26 -3.99
CA LEU A 68 -8.94 7.35 -3.89
C LEU A 68 -8.85 6.21 -4.90
N GLN A 69 -8.15 6.39 -6.01
CA GLN A 69 -7.89 5.30 -6.96
C GLN A 69 -7.00 4.22 -6.33
N GLU A 70 -5.94 4.62 -5.62
CA GLU A 70 -5.13 3.69 -4.83
C GLU A 70 -5.97 3.00 -3.75
N ALA A 71 -6.79 3.77 -3.00
CA ALA A 71 -7.67 3.21 -1.98
C ALA A 71 -8.61 2.14 -2.55
N GLU A 72 -9.24 2.41 -3.69
CA GLU A 72 -10.12 1.45 -4.37
C GLU A 72 -9.37 0.20 -4.86
N TYR A 73 -8.19 0.38 -5.45
CA TYR A 73 -7.32 -0.71 -5.92
C TYR A 73 -6.96 -1.66 -4.79
N PHE A 74 -6.50 -1.14 -3.65
CA PHE A 74 -6.14 -1.98 -2.50
C PHE A 74 -7.36 -2.54 -1.77
N ALA A 75 -8.46 -1.79 -1.67
CA ALA A 75 -9.72 -2.29 -1.11
C ALA A 75 -10.26 -3.49 -1.92
N SER A 76 -10.16 -3.44 -3.24
CA SER A 76 -10.57 -4.55 -4.12
C SER A 76 -9.74 -5.83 -3.92
N ALA A 77 -8.50 -5.68 -3.44
CA ALA A 77 -7.61 -6.79 -3.07
C ALA A 77 -7.78 -7.26 -1.60
N GLY A 78 -8.76 -6.73 -0.89
CA GLY A 78 -9.12 -7.17 0.46
C GLY A 78 -8.54 -6.35 1.60
N PHE A 79 -7.79 -5.26 1.33
CA PHE A 79 -7.31 -4.37 2.39
C PHE A 79 -8.48 -3.63 3.05
N LYS A 80 -8.57 -3.73 4.38
CA LYS A 80 -9.76 -3.28 5.14
C LYS A 80 -9.52 -2.01 5.97
N ASP A 81 -8.28 -1.63 6.23
CA ASP A 81 -7.90 -0.43 6.99
C ASP A 81 -6.93 0.42 6.15
N ILE A 82 -7.46 1.45 5.53
CA ILE A 82 -6.75 2.30 4.58
C ILE A 82 -6.76 3.74 5.08
N LEU A 83 -5.58 4.36 5.24
CA LEU A 83 -5.46 5.78 5.53
C LEU A 83 -5.26 6.55 4.21
N TYR A 84 -6.19 7.42 3.87
CA TYR A 84 -6.04 8.41 2.81
C TYR A 84 -5.32 9.64 3.37
N ALA A 85 -4.01 9.73 3.15
CA ALA A 85 -3.13 10.70 3.79
C ALA A 85 -2.97 12.01 3.00
N VAL A 86 -4.07 12.52 2.46
CA VAL A 86 -4.16 13.85 1.84
C VAL A 86 -5.44 14.50 2.37
N SER A 87 -5.39 15.78 2.73
CA SER A 87 -6.58 16.49 3.19
C SER A 87 -7.76 16.29 2.24
N ILE A 88 -8.86 15.76 2.79
CA ILE A 88 -10.04 15.44 1.97
C ILE A 88 -10.80 16.70 1.58
N ILE A 89 -11.24 16.75 0.34
CA ILE A 89 -12.14 17.79 -0.14
C ILE A 89 -13.58 17.24 -0.26
N PRO A 90 -14.62 18.03 0.02
CA PRO A 90 -16.01 17.55 0.11
C PRO A 90 -16.49 16.76 -1.11
N ARG A 91 -16.12 17.16 -2.33
CA ARG A 91 -16.53 16.47 -3.57
C ARG A 91 -16.04 15.04 -3.69
N LYS A 92 -15.03 14.63 -2.91
CA LYS A 92 -14.50 13.26 -2.89
C LYS A 92 -15.25 12.33 -1.95
N LEU A 93 -16.06 12.86 -1.04
CA LEU A 93 -16.74 12.08 0.00
C LEU A 93 -17.72 11.05 -0.59
N THR A 94 -18.42 11.38 -1.65
CA THR A 94 -19.34 10.44 -2.33
C THR A 94 -18.59 9.21 -2.86
N ARG A 95 -17.47 9.44 -3.55
CA ARG A 95 -16.64 8.32 -4.05
C ARG A 95 -16.03 7.50 -2.91
N LEU A 96 -15.57 8.17 -1.87
CA LEU A 96 -15.02 7.52 -0.69
C LEU A 96 -16.05 6.60 -0.03
N ASN A 97 -17.28 7.11 0.19
CA ASN A 97 -18.37 6.32 0.75
C ASN A 97 -18.71 5.10 -0.12
N PHE A 98 -18.74 5.28 -1.45
CA PHE A 98 -18.91 4.17 -2.39
C PHE A 98 -17.84 3.08 -2.22
N ILE A 99 -16.56 3.46 -2.11
CA ILE A 99 -15.46 2.52 -1.90
C ILE A 99 -15.65 1.75 -0.59
N GLN A 100 -15.96 2.44 0.51
CA GLN A 100 -16.17 1.82 1.82
C GLN A 100 -17.31 0.80 1.80
N GLN A 101 -18.44 1.16 1.19
CA GLN A 101 -19.59 0.27 1.09
C GLN A 101 -19.32 -0.93 0.17
N LYS A 102 -18.80 -0.66 -1.03
CA LYS A 102 -18.56 -1.72 -2.05
C LYS A 102 -17.59 -2.79 -1.56
N TYR A 103 -16.52 -2.40 -0.88
CA TYR A 103 -15.45 -3.32 -0.48
C TYR A 103 -15.48 -3.68 1.01
N ASN A 104 -16.44 -3.17 1.77
CA ASN A 104 -16.53 -3.35 3.21
C ASN A 104 -15.19 -3.04 3.90
N CYS A 105 -14.66 -1.86 3.68
CA CYS A 105 -13.39 -1.39 4.23
C CYS A 105 -13.57 -0.05 4.95
N LEU A 106 -12.66 0.25 5.87
CA LEU A 106 -12.56 1.55 6.53
C LEU A 106 -11.51 2.40 5.82
N VAL A 107 -11.91 3.55 5.29
CA VAL A 107 -10.97 4.56 4.79
C VAL A 107 -10.91 5.71 5.79
N ARG A 108 -9.78 5.81 6.48
CA ARG A 108 -9.47 6.90 7.43
C ARG A 108 -9.07 8.15 6.67
N LEU A 109 -9.43 9.31 7.19
CA LEU A 109 -9.22 10.61 6.54
C LEU A 109 -8.30 11.50 7.35
N VAL A 110 -7.63 12.39 6.64
CA VAL A 110 -6.91 13.54 7.20
C VAL A 110 -7.74 14.79 6.90
N LEU A 111 -7.95 15.61 7.92
CA LEU A 111 -8.63 16.91 7.84
C LEU A 111 -7.68 18.00 8.33
N ASP A 112 -7.81 19.19 7.78
CA ASP A 112 -7.17 20.42 8.24
C ASP A 112 -8.05 21.12 9.28
#